data_b60ace9482eaa0cc778930cec3cef0ec
#
_entry.id   b60ace9482eaa0cc778930cec3cef0ec
#
_cell.length_a   1.000
_cell.length_b   1.000
_cell.length_c   1.000
_cell.angle_alpha   90.00
_cell.angle_beta   90.00
_cell.angle_gamma   90.00
#
_symmetry.space_group_name_H-M   'P 1'
#
loop_
_entity.id
_entity.type
_entity.pdbx_description
1 polymer ?
#
loop_
_entity_poly.entity_id
_entity_poly.type
_entity_poly.pdbx_seq_one_letter_code
_entity_poly.pdbx_strand_id
1 'polypeptide(L)'
;MQHWEDRVLYVAQEVPGKGTGLVALRTIRKGTRILCEEPAITLPRLEDQGESELLTSISRQVNALTEHQRQIFLSLHNLHPYTNDAERYLGLACTVSLPIDDANGRADGGVFLDASRINHACDNNAQKYWNTNIQRHTVHALRDIEEGEEITVYYLRAYRKREIRQATLRSDFGFDCSCRLCSLPPRESQQSDRRLEEIHRLDGLIGNDGLTGVLLDPLWILRYVDRQVRLYEEQGQDHVGLPRAFFDATQIAIAHGDLARARIFAERAISSWRISLGDDAKEVIENSVIAEDPTKHRHYGLSFKWRTAIDDVPTDLDDDDFEDWLWRRNNTEPTIDPVVANLRTRTTFPSFVALPDEKDIDFIYYERKDSGAFGPRRHWCFLAEIIDVEMLLQSRLKLELRDIDGRKVDMLFYTPGRGVELDHSVVQKGNTVALLYAERHTFKYAPQPGLRHEDPGRIKLFPVSLDGLLALSDEVQQYSTVHNGIRTCHGCGKKGAMQNHCARCSAFWYCDKACQEVGWKDKGHKDSCRLLRDQDLRGLFALKWDEFEDYVSFPLSSWKDFP
;
A
#
# COMPACT_ATOMS: atom_id res chain seq x y z
N MET A 1 40.42 -4.09 11.13
CA MET A 1 40.38 -3.67 9.70
C MET A 1 41.08 -4.76 8.91
N GLN A 2 40.31 -5.68 8.34
CA GLN A 2 40.85 -6.68 7.42
C GLN A 2 41.01 -6.01 6.05
N HIS A 3 42.19 -6.11 5.47
CA HIS A 3 42.53 -5.63 4.14
C HIS A 3 41.60 -6.29 3.10
N TRP A 4 40.62 -5.55 2.58
CA TRP A 4 39.73 -5.96 1.50
C TRP A 4 40.42 -5.86 0.12
N GLU A 5 41.56 -5.17 0.04
CA GLU A 5 42.30 -4.89 -1.19
C GLU A 5 42.91 -6.12 -1.89
N ASP A 6 43.01 -7.28 -1.23
CA ASP A 6 43.78 -8.40 -1.77
C ASP A 6 42.98 -9.50 -2.51
N ARG A 7 41.65 -9.28 -2.85
CA ARG A 7 40.89 -10.33 -3.52
C ARG A 7 39.97 -9.77 -4.59
N VAL A 8 40.46 -9.69 -5.82
CA VAL A 8 39.63 -9.41 -6.99
C VAL A 8 38.49 -10.43 -7.07
N LEU A 9 37.24 -9.95 -6.96
CA LEU A 9 36.05 -10.79 -6.92
C LEU A 9 35.44 -11.01 -8.31
N TYR A 10 35.72 -10.12 -9.26
CA TYR A 10 35.12 -10.10 -10.59
C TYR A 10 36.12 -9.69 -11.65
N VAL A 11 35.72 -9.90 -12.89
CA VAL A 11 36.40 -9.40 -14.09
C VAL A 11 35.38 -8.76 -15.04
N ALA A 12 35.78 -7.68 -15.70
CA ALA A 12 34.99 -7.13 -16.81
C ALA A 12 35.28 -7.94 -18.08
N GLN A 13 34.25 -8.54 -18.66
CA GLN A 13 34.38 -9.34 -19.89
C GLN A 13 33.12 -9.23 -20.76
N GLU A 14 33.23 -9.67 -22.00
CA GLU A 14 32.12 -9.78 -22.93
C GLU A 14 31.09 -10.78 -22.43
N VAL A 15 29.82 -10.36 -22.32
CA VAL A 15 28.67 -11.21 -21.99
C VAL A 15 27.80 -11.36 -23.23
N PRO A 16 27.52 -12.59 -23.69
CA PRO A 16 26.80 -12.80 -24.94
C PRO A 16 25.45 -12.06 -24.98
N GLY A 17 25.30 -11.17 -25.98
CA GLY A 17 24.07 -10.40 -26.21
C GLY A 17 23.84 -9.22 -25.25
N LYS A 18 24.82 -8.89 -24.37
CA LYS A 18 24.71 -7.81 -23.40
C LYS A 18 25.90 -6.84 -23.40
N GLY A 19 26.93 -7.09 -24.23
CA GLY A 19 28.18 -6.34 -24.22
C GLY A 19 29.05 -6.65 -23.01
N THR A 20 29.85 -5.70 -22.55
CA THR A 20 30.74 -5.91 -21.41
C THR A 20 29.96 -5.87 -20.11
N GLY A 21 30.09 -6.93 -19.30
CA GLY A 21 29.54 -7.05 -17.94
C GLY A 21 30.59 -7.44 -16.92
N LEU A 22 30.21 -7.53 -15.65
CA LEU A 22 31.05 -8.05 -14.58
C LEU A 22 30.72 -9.51 -14.30
N VAL A 23 31.72 -10.37 -14.27
CA VAL A 23 31.58 -11.81 -14.03
C VAL A 23 32.41 -12.21 -12.81
N ALA A 24 31.82 -13.02 -11.93
CA ALA A 24 32.47 -13.50 -10.71
C ALA A 24 33.66 -14.42 -11.03
N LEU A 25 34.82 -14.14 -10.47
CA LEU A 25 36.03 -14.98 -10.59
C LEU A 25 36.08 -16.15 -9.60
N ARG A 26 35.19 -16.16 -8.64
CA ARG A 26 34.99 -17.19 -7.62
C ARG A 26 33.60 -17.00 -6.99
N THR A 27 33.14 -17.99 -6.23
CA THR A 27 31.88 -17.85 -5.47
C THR A 27 31.94 -16.64 -4.52
N ILE A 28 30.97 -15.73 -4.68
CA ILE A 28 30.76 -14.54 -3.84
C ILE A 28 29.60 -14.84 -2.91
N ARG A 29 29.82 -14.80 -1.62
CA ARG A 29 28.78 -15.11 -0.63
C ARG A 29 27.78 -13.97 -0.49
N LYS A 30 26.53 -14.31 -0.20
CA LYS A 30 25.46 -13.37 0.16
C LYS A 30 25.92 -12.33 1.18
N GLY A 31 25.59 -11.05 0.97
CA GLY A 31 25.98 -9.93 1.82
C GLY A 31 27.41 -9.40 1.59
N THR A 32 28.19 -10.06 0.72
CA THR A 32 29.54 -9.56 0.41
C THR A 32 29.46 -8.24 -0.36
N ARG A 33 30.22 -7.22 0.07
CA ARG A 33 30.45 -6.02 -0.71
C ARG A 33 31.38 -6.36 -1.88
N ILE A 34 30.82 -6.34 -3.10
CA ILE A 34 31.50 -6.71 -4.34
C ILE A 34 32.42 -5.57 -4.80
N LEU A 35 31.90 -4.34 -4.75
CA LEU A 35 32.66 -3.14 -5.10
C LEU A 35 32.25 -1.93 -4.25
N CYS A 36 33.15 -0.93 -4.22
CA CYS A 36 32.98 0.34 -3.49
C CYS A 36 33.77 1.40 -4.25
N GLU A 37 33.10 2.26 -5.04
CA GLU A 37 33.71 3.21 -5.94
C GLU A 37 33.35 4.67 -5.63
N GLU A 38 34.30 5.58 -5.86
CA GLU A 38 34.05 7.01 -6.02
C GLU A 38 33.59 7.29 -7.46
N PRO A 39 32.76 8.31 -7.69
CA PRO A 39 32.42 8.71 -9.04
C PRO A 39 33.67 9.21 -9.79
N ALA A 40 33.94 8.65 -10.96
CA ALA A 40 35.00 9.13 -11.84
C ALA A 40 34.58 10.44 -12.55
N ILE A 41 33.28 10.60 -12.79
CA ILE A 41 32.67 11.80 -13.38
C ILE A 41 31.38 12.06 -12.61
N THR A 42 31.08 13.32 -12.31
CA THR A 42 29.82 13.77 -11.70
C THR A 42 29.03 14.62 -12.67
N LEU A 43 27.74 14.37 -12.78
CA LEU A 43 26.79 15.11 -13.58
C LEU A 43 25.87 15.89 -12.66
N PRO A 44 25.88 17.24 -12.70
CA PRO A 44 24.87 18.03 -12.02
C PRO A 44 23.50 17.83 -12.71
N ARG A 45 22.43 18.22 -12.04
CA ARG A 45 21.09 18.18 -12.63
C ARG A 45 21.03 19.02 -13.92
N LEU A 46 20.40 18.45 -14.93
CA LEU A 46 20.15 19.14 -16.23
C LEU A 46 19.34 20.44 -16.06
N GLU A 47 18.57 20.56 -14.96
CA GLU A 47 17.73 21.72 -14.66
C GLU A 47 18.55 22.91 -14.14
N ASP A 48 19.75 22.66 -13.60
CA ASP A 48 20.57 23.67 -12.94
C ASP A 48 21.67 24.29 -13.84
N GLN A 49 21.95 23.70 -15.00
CA GLN A 49 23.01 24.15 -15.91
C GLN A 49 22.62 24.08 -17.39
N GLY A 50 23.13 25.03 -18.17
CA GLY A 50 22.98 25.00 -19.63
C GLY A 50 23.80 23.87 -20.28
N GLU A 51 23.34 23.35 -21.40
CA GLU A 51 24.01 22.26 -22.15
C GLU A 51 25.49 22.53 -22.43
N SER A 52 25.85 23.78 -22.79
CA SER A 52 27.24 24.18 -23.07
C SER A 52 28.14 24.10 -21.84
N GLU A 53 27.60 24.44 -20.65
CA GLU A 53 28.33 24.35 -19.38
C GLU A 53 28.53 22.89 -18.98
N LEU A 54 27.52 22.06 -19.20
CA LEU A 54 27.57 20.62 -18.93
C LEU A 54 28.62 19.93 -19.82
N LEU A 55 28.63 20.20 -21.16
CA LEU A 55 29.64 19.72 -22.09
C LEU A 55 31.05 20.11 -21.64
N THR A 56 31.24 21.36 -21.23
CA THR A 56 32.54 21.85 -20.78
C THR A 56 32.99 21.19 -19.49
N SER A 57 32.06 21.03 -18.53
CA SER A 57 32.32 20.39 -17.24
C SER A 57 32.73 18.94 -17.41
N ILE A 58 31.96 18.15 -18.17
CA ILE A 58 32.25 16.73 -18.41
C ILE A 58 33.57 16.57 -19.17
N SER A 59 33.80 17.34 -20.21
CA SER A 59 35.06 17.30 -20.97
C SER A 59 36.28 17.57 -20.08
N ARG A 60 36.16 18.52 -19.15
CA ARG A 60 37.22 18.81 -18.18
C ARG A 60 37.48 17.61 -17.24
N GLN A 61 36.42 16.98 -16.73
CA GLN A 61 36.53 15.82 -15.86
C GLN A 61 37.14 14.63 -16.60
N VAL A 62 36.69 14.33 -17.82
CA VAL A 62 37.25 13.24 -18.67
C VAL A 62 38.74 13.48 -18.98
N ASN A 63 39.12 14.73 -19.26
CA ASN A 63 40.53 15.09 -19.51
C ASN A 63 41.42 15.00 -18.26
N ALA A 64 40.83 15.05 -17.06
CA ALA A 64 41.53 14.86 -15.80
C ALA A 64 41.72 13.39 -15.40
N LEU A 65 41.02 12.45 -16.06
CA LEU A 65 41.22 11.02 -15.83
C LEU A 65 42.61 10.57 -16.25
N THR A 66 43.15 9.57 -15.59
CA THR A 66 44.33 8.85 -16.07
C THR A 66 44.04 8.20 -17.42
N GLU A 67 45.09 7.92 -18.21
CA GLU A 67 44.91 7.27 -19.51
C GLU A 67 44.13 5.96 -19.40
N HIS A 68 44.42 5.15 -18.40
CA HIS A 68 43.71 3.89 -18.15
C HIS A 68 42.23 4.12 -17.80
N GLN A 69 41.91 5.04 -16.91
CA GLN A 69 40.53 5.38 -16.57
C GLN A 69 39.76 5.94 -17.77
N ARG A 70 40.42 6.77 -18.59
CA ARG A 70 39.82 7.31 -19.83
C ARG A 70 39.50 6.21 -20.82
N GLN A 71 40.40 5.24 -21.01
CA GLN A 71 40.14 4.09 -21.88
C GLN A 71 38.94 3.26 -21.38
N ILE A 72 38.85 3.04 -20.06
CA ILE A 72 37.71 2.38 -19.44
C ILE A 72 36.42 3.17 -19.70
N PHE A 73 36.41 4.47 -19.43
CA PHE A 73 35.26 5.35 -19.68
C PHE A 73 34.81 5.33 -21.14
N LEU A 74 35.75 5.46 -22.10
CA LEU A 74 35.45 5.46 -23.54
C LEU A 74 34.94 4.10 -24.05
N SER A 75 35.12 3.02 -23.29
CA SER A 75 34.62 1.69 -23.63
C SER A 75 33.21 1.42 -23.04
N LEU A 76 32.63 2.35 -22.30
CA LEU A 76 31.26 2.25 -21.77
C LEU A 76 30.23 2.36 -22.89
N HIS A 77 29.03 1.92 -22.62
CA HIS A 77 27.93 1.96 -23.60
C HIS A 77 27.43 3.39 -23.82
N ASN A 78 27.13 3.75 -25.07
CA ASN A 78 26.58 5.06 -25.46
C ASN A 78 25.33 4.88 -26.33
N LEU A 79 24.19 5.37 -25.85
CA LEU A 79 22.93 5.37 -26.61
C LEU A 79 22.71 6.64 -27.44
N HIS A 80 23.55 7.69 -27.27
CA HIS A 80 23.36 8.97 -27.91
C HIS A 80 24.26 9.11 -29.16
N PRO A 81 23.75 9.65 -30.26
CA PRO A 81 24.59 10.02 -31.40
C PRO A 81 25.53 11.16 -30.99
N TYR A 82 26.70 11.24 -31.61
CA TYR A 82 27.67 12.31 -31.39
C TYR A 82 28.41 12.67 -32.67
N THR A 83 28.85 13.92 -32.75
CA THR A 83 29.63 14.46 -33.88
C THR A 83 31.04 14.86 -33.49
N ASN A 84 31.29 15.03 -32.19
CA ASN A 84 32.59 15.40 -31.62
C ASN A 84 32.79 14.72 -30.27
N ASP A 85 34.02 14.80 -29.74
CA ASP A 85 34.39 14.15 -28.48
C ASP A 85 33.62 14.67 -27.27
N ALA A 86 33.29 15.97 -27.22
CA ALA A 86 32.53 16.52 -26.07
C ALA A 86 31.10 15.95 -26.01
N GLU A 87 30.44 15.86 -27.17
CA GLU A 87 29.13 15.20 -27.27
C GLU A 87 29.21 13.69 -26.96
N ARG A 88 30.29 13.03 -27.42
CA ARG A 88 30.52 11.62 -27.05
C ARG A 88 30.66 11.44 -25.55
N TYR A 89 31.42 12.30 -24.87
CA TYR A 89 31.60 12.21 -23.43
C TYR A 89 30.29 12.46 -22.67
N LEU A 90 29.51 13.44 -23.09
CA LEU A 90 28.18 13.70 -22.54
C LEU A 90 27.24 12.51 -22.75
N GLY A 91 27.18 11.98 -23.98
CA GLY A 91 26.33 10.83 -24.32
C GLY A 91 26.66 9.59 -23.50
N LEU A 92 27.96 9.27 -23.35
CA LEU A 92 28.43 8.20 -22.46
C LEU A 92 27.97 8.46 -21.02
N ALA A 93 28.27 9.65 -20.48
CA ALA A 93 27.94 9.98 -19.10
C ALA A 93 26.42 9.90 -18.84
N CYS A 94 25.59 10.43 -19.73
CA CYS A 94 24.13 10.34 -19.61
C CYS A 94 23.59 8.91 -19.69
N THR A 95 24.23 8.06 -20.52
CA THR A 95 23.79 6.66 -20.71
C THR A 95 24.03 5.81 -19.47
N VAL A 96 25.20 5.97 -18.80
CA VAL A 96 25.65 5.03 -17.76
C VAL A 96 25.66 5.62 -16.36
N SER A 97 25.20 6.86 -16.18
CA SER A 97 25.19 7.49 -14.86
C SER A 97 24.27 6.75 -13.89
N LEU A 98 24.73 6.63 -12.66
CA LEU A 98 23.97 6.11 -11.53
C LEU A 98 23.63 7.28 -10.57
N PRO A 99 22.49 7.24 -9.90
CA PRO A 99 22.11 8.30 -8.96
C PRO A 99 23.14 8.46 -7.83
N ILE A 100 23.46 9.70 -7.50
CA ILE A 100 24.18 10.11 -6.30
C ILE A 100 23.30 11.10 -5.56
N ASP A 101 22.92 10.80 -4.33
CA ASP A 101 22.18 11.74 -3.49
C ASP A 101 23.13 12.54 -2.61
N ASP A 102 22.95 13.86 -2.57
CA ASP A 102 23.63 14.69 -1.58
C ASP A 102 22.95 14.57 -0.21
N ALA A 103 23.55 15.18 0.82
CA ALA A 103 23.01 15.21 2.18
C ALA A 103 21.61 15.86 2.29
N ASN A 104 21.17 16.60 1.24
CA ASN A 104 19.88 17.28 1.15
C ASN A 104 18.86 16.49 0.29
N GLY A 105 19.20 15.27 -0.14
CA GLY A 105 18.37 14.43 -1.00
C GLY A 105 18.25 14.95 -2.44
N ARG A 106 19.22 15.76 -2.91
CA ARG A 106 19.32 16.16 -4.30
C ARG A 106 20.07 15.09 -5.08
N ALA A 107 19.40 14.48 -6.04
CA ALA A 107 20.01 13.47 -6.89
C ALA A 107 20.79 14.12 -8.04
N ASP A 108 22.09 13.96 -8.00
CA ASP A 108 22.98 14.19 -9.15
C ASP A 108 23.28 12.84 -9.82
N GLY A 109 23.98 12.81 -10.93
CA GLY A 109 24.47 11.60 -11.59
C GLY A 109 25.96 11.38 -11.35
N GLY A 110 26.37 10.12 -11.23
CA GLY A 110 27.78 9.74 -11.19
C GLY A 110 28.10 8.62 -12.17
N VAL A 111 29.22 8.71 -12.86
CA VAL A 111 29.76 7.62 -13.68
C VAL A 111 30.83 6.90 -12.87
N PHE A 112 30.66 5.59 -12.77
CA PHE A 112 31.56 4.68 -12.03
C PHE A 112 32.18 3.71 -13.05
N LEU A 113 33.48 3.48 -12.98
CA LEU A 113 34.19 2.76 -14.04
C LEU A 113 33.82 1.27 -14.09
N ASP A 114 33.55 0.67 -12.93
CA ASP A 114 33.12 -0.73 -12.82
C ASP A 114 31.62 -0.85 -12.56
N ALA A 115 31.04 -0.11 -11.60
CA ALA A 115 29.61 -0.21 -11.29
C ALA A 115 28.70 0.11 -12.49
N SER A 116 29.10 1.06 -13.35
CA SER A 116 28.36 1.42 -14.57
C SER A 116 28.42 0.34 -15.68
N ARG A 117 29.23 -0.72 -15.51
CA ARG A 117 29.30 -1.88 -16.43
C ARG A 117 28.38 -3.02 -16.05
N ILE A 118 27.83 -3.00 -14.82
CA ILE A 118 26.99 -4.09 -14.35
C ILE A 118 25.69 -4.12 -15.13
N ASN A 119 25.42 -5.21 -15.82
CA ASN A 119 24.25 -5.40 -16.63
C ASN A 119 22.98 -5.62 -15.81
N HIS A 120 21.84 -5.51 -16.48
CA HIS A 120 20.51 -5.70 -15.89
C HIS A 120 20.08 -7.18 -15.84
N ALA A 121 19.45 -7.57 -14.74
CA ALA A 121 18.50 -8.68 -14.70
C ALA A 121 17.28 -8.29 -13.86
N CYS A 122 16.09 -8.76 -14.26
CA CYS A 122 14.87 -8.53 -13.46
C CYS A 122 14.85 -9.36 -12.17
N ASP A 123 15.66 -10.40 -12.10
CA ASP A 123 15.97 -11.26 -10.95
C ASP A 123 17.45 -11.13 -10.56
N ASN A 124 17.87 -9.88 -10.41
CA ASN A 124 19.26 -9.50 -10.11
C ASN A 124 19.83 -10.24 -8.89
N ASN A 125 21.14 -10.49 -8.93
CA ASN A 125 21.88 -11.15 -7.86
C ASN A 125 22.70 -10.19 -6.99
N ALA A 126 22.72 -8.90 -7.33
CA ALA A 126 23.41 -7.86 -6.58
C ALA A 126 22.59 -6.58 -6.48
N GLN A 127 22.76 -5.83 -5.39
CA GLN A 127 22.13 -4.55 -5.14
C GLN A 127 23.13 -3.41 -5.22
N LYS A 128 22.83 -2.41 -6.03
CA LYS A 128 23.56 -1.15 -6.09
C LYS A 128 23.00 -0.13 -5.10
N TYR A 129 23.86 0.64 -4.45
CA TYR A 129 23.47 1.64 -3.47
C TYR A 129 24.48 2.79 -3.41
N TRP A 130 23.99 4.03 -3.38
CA TRP A 130 24.83 5.19 -3.05
C TRP A 130 24.89 5.36 -1.53
N ASN A 131 26.02 5.05 -0.95
CA ASN A 131 26.23 5.15 0.48
C ASN A 131 26.66 6.60 0.83
N THR A 132 25.69 7.39 1.34
CA THR A 132 25.90 8.78 1.70
C THR A 132 26.87 8.99 2.85
N ASN A 133 27.05 7.98 3.72
CA ASN A 133 27.97 8.08 4.87
C ASN A 133 29.43 8.04 4.45
N ILE A 134 29.75 7.28 3.41
CA ILE A 134 31.13 7.14 2.91
C ILE A 134 31.33 7.80 1.54
N GLN A 135 30.26 8.41 0.96
CA GLN A 135 30.27 9.05 -0.35
C GLN A 135 30.80 8.15 -1.47
N ARG A 136 30.29 6.90 -1.51
CA ARG A 136 30.70 5.89 -2.48
C ARG A 136 29.50 5.10 -3.00
N HIS A 137 29.61 4.66 -4.23
CA HIS A 137 28.68 3.70 -4.79
C HIS A 137 29.13 2.28 -4.39
N THR A 138 28.26 1.54 -3.72
CA THR A 138 28.53 0.17 -3.27
C THR A 138 27.62 -0.81 -4.01
N VAL A 139 28.11 -2.03 -4.20
CA VAL A 139 27.33 -3.16 -4.72
C VAL A 139 27.51 -4.35 -3.79
N HIS A 140 26.41 -4.95 -3.35
CA HIS A 140 26.39 -6.09 -2.44
C HIS A 140 25.68 -7.28 -3.07
N ALA A 141 26.17 -8.47 -2.82
CA ALA A 141 25.55 -9.72 -3.26
C ALA A 141 24.25 -9.99 -2.48
N LEU A 142 23.13 -10.14 -3.18
CA LEU A 142 21.82 -10.47 -2.58
C LEU A 142 21.67 -11.96 -2.25
N ARG A 143 22.41 -12.80 -2.96
CA ARG A 143 22.53 -14.26 -2.78
C ARG A 143 23.96 -14.71 -3.06
N ASP A 144 24.24 -15.96 -2.85
CA ASP A 144 25.49 -16.52 -3.33
C ASP A 144 25.55 -16.41 -4.85
N ILE A 145 26.66 -15.90 -5.41
CA ILE A 145 26.95 -15.76 -6.83
C ILE A 145 28.07 -16.74 -7.16
N GLU A 146 27.82 -17.68 -8.05
CA GLU A 146 28.79 -18.73 -8.35
C GLU A 146 29.91 -18.21 -9.25
N GLU A 147 31.07 -18.90 -9.21
CA GLU A 147 32.19 -18.63 -10.13
C GLU A 147 31.72 -18.74 -11.59
N GLY A 148 32.07 -17.75 -12.40
CA GLY A 148 31.63 -17.63 -13.80
C GLY A 148 30.23 -17.05 -14.00
N GLU A 149 29.49 -16.78 -12.93
CA GLU A 149 28.17 -16.15 -13.02
C GLU A 149 28.30 -14.63 -13.24
N GLU A 150 27.46 -14.07 -14.10
CA GLU A 150 27.36 -12.63 -14.32
C GLU A 150 26.78 -11.94 -13.08
N ILE A 151 27.43 -10.88 -12.61
CA ILE A 151 26.91 -9.98 -11.57
C ILE A 151 25.91 -9.05 -12.22
N THR A 152 24.68 -8.99 -11.72
CA THR A 152 23.59 -8.21 -12.32
C THR A 152 22.86 -7.37 -11.28
N VAL A 153 22.39 -6.18 -11.70
CA VAL A 153 21.58 -5.27 -10.86
C VAL A 153 20.25 -4.94 -11.53
N TYR A 154 19.33 -4.36 -10.78
CA TYR A 154 18.05 -3.92 -11.31
C TYR A 154 18.15 -2.46 -11.79
N TYR A 155 17.75 -2.18 -13.05
CA TYR A 155 17.83 -0.83 -13.63
C TYR A 155 16.55 -0.01 -13.38
N LEU A 156 15.40 -0.67 -13.33
CA LEU A 156 14.10 -0.01 -13.26
C LEU A 156 13.82 0.55 -11.86
N ARG A 157 12.89 1.50 -11.79
CA ARG A 157 12.54 2.16 -10.50
C ARG A 157 11.62 1.32 -9.62
N ALA A 158 10.77 0.48 -10.22
CA ALA A 158 9.79 -0.33 -9.51
C ALA A 158 9.67 -1.73 -10.12
N TYR A 159 9.38 -2.70 -9.28
CA TYR A 159 9.09 -4.06 -9.72
C TYR A 159 7.68 -4.11 -10.30
N ARG A 160 7.58 -4.43 -11.59
CA ARG A 160 6.33 -4.45 -12.35
C ARG A 160 6.21 -5.77 -13.13
N LYS A 161 5.02 -6.04 -13.70
CA LYS A 161 4.82 -7.18 -14.58
C LYS A 161 5.77 -7.16 -15.78
N ARG A 162 6.00 -8.35 -16.37
CA ARG A 162 6.95 -8.54 -17.48
C ARG A 162 6.74 -7.57 -18.63
N GLU A 163 5.50 -7.37 -19.07
CA GLU A 163 5.17 -6.48 -20.17
C GLU A 163 5.68 -5.05 -19.95
N ILE A 164 5.43 -4.49 -18.77
CA ILE A 164 5.87 -3.14 -18.40
C ILE A 164 7.40 -3.08 -18.32
N ARG A 165 8.04 -4.09 -17.70
CA ARG A 165 9.50 -4.12 -17.61
C ARG A 165 10.14 -4.16 -18.98
N GLN A 166 9.67 -5.01 -19.89
CA GLN A 166 10.19 -5.10 -21.25
C GLN A 166 9.98 -3.81 -22.04
N ALA A 167 8.79 -3.19 -21.93
CA ALA A 167 8.52 -1.91 -22.59
C ALA A 167 9.48 -0.82 -22.11
N THR A 168 9.68 -0.68 -20.79
CA THR A 168 10.58 0.33 -20.21
C THR A 168 12.04 0.06 -20.58
N LEU A 169 12.50 -1.21 -20.52
CA LEU A 169 13.88 -1.54 -20.89
C LEU A 169 14.16 -1.26 -22.38
N ARG A 170 13.18 -1.50 -23.24
CA ARG A 170 13.31 -1.19 -24.67
C ARG A 170 13.31 0.31 -24.93
N SER A 171 12.43 1.07 -24.26
CA SER A 171 12.34 2.53 -24.47
C SER A 171 13.53 3.29 -23.90
N ASP A 172 13.94 2.95 -22.66
CA ASP A 172 14.89 3.75 -21.88
C ASP A 172 16.33 3.24 -22.03
N PHE A 173 16.52 1.95 -22.33
CA PHE A 173 17.83 1.30 -22.38
C PHE A 173 18.12 0.60 -23.72
N GLY A 174 17.17 0.52 -24.65
CA GLY A 174 17.36 0.02 -26.00
C GLY A 174 17.53 -1.50 -26.15
N PHE A 175 17.12 -2.32 -25.15
CA PHE A 175 17.23 -3.78 -25.23
C PHE A 175 16.01 -4.53 -24.70
N ASP A 176 15.86 -5.78 -25.13
CA ASP A 176 14.92 -6.75 -24.60
C ASP A 176 15.60 -7.65 -23.56
N CYS A 177 15.07 -7.71 -22.35
CA CYS A 177 15.66 -8.53 -21.29
C CYS A 177 15.33 -10.01 -21.47
N SER A 178 16.36 -10.84 -21.45
CA SER A 178 16.29 -12.31 -21.55
C SER A 178 16.68 -13.04 -20.25
N CYS A 179 16.65 -12.35 -19.08
CA CYS A 179 16.96 -12.97 -17.80
C CYS A 179 16.00 -14.12 -17.47
N ARG A 180 16.33 -14.93 -16.46
CA ARG A 180 15.52 -16.07 -16.01
C ARG A 180 14.06 -15.68 -15.77
N LEU A 181 13.79 -14.56 -15.07
CA LEU A 181 12.43 -14.10 -14.79
C LEU A 181 11.66 -13.71 -16.07
N CYS A 182 12.32 -13.10 -17.05
CA CYS A 182 11.71 -12.76 -18.32
C CYS A 182 11.55 -13.96 -19.26
N SER A 183 12.26 -15.06 -19.01
CA SER A 183 12.23 -16.30 -19.81
C SER A 183 11.38 -17.41 -19.18
N LEU A 184 10.64 -17.11 -18.09
CA LEU A 184 9.75 -18.09 -17.46
C LEU A 184 8.69 -18.61 -18.43
N PRO A 185 8.30 -19.90 -18.31
CA PRO A 185 7.17 -20.46 -19.01
C PRO A 185 5.88 -19.65 -18.77
N PRO A 186 4.91 -19.64 -19.70
CA PRO A 186 3.74 -18.75 -19.63
C PRO A 186 2.96 -18.81 -18.30
N ARG A 187 2.77 -19.97 -17.71
CA ARG A 187 2.08 -20.14 -16.42
C ARG A 187 2.85 -19.51 -15.26
N GLU A 188 4.14 -19.76 -15.17
CA GLU A 188 5.02 -19.24 -14.12
C GLU A 188 5.19 -17.72 -14.27
N SER A 189 5.35 -17.23 -15.51
CA SER A 189 5.39 -15.81 -15.82
C SER A 189 4.10 -15.10 -15.35
N GLN A 190 2.91 -15.67 -15.65
CA GLN A 190 1.64 -15.11 -15.21
C GLN A 190 1.48 -15.10 -13.69
N GLN A 191 1.96 -16.14 -12.99
CA GLN A 191 1.93 -16.17 -11.52
C GLN A 191 2.87 -15.12 -10.92
N SER A 192 4.09 -14.99 -11.46
CA SER A 192 5.04 -13.96 -11.06
C SER A 192 4.47 -12.55 -11.30
N ASP A 193 3.88 -12.32 -12.47
CA ASP A 193 3.28 -11.02 -12.80
C ASP A 193 2.12 -10.65 -11.85
N ARG A 194 1.26 -11.61 -11.49
CA ARG A 194 0.19 -11.39 -10.49
C ARG A 194 0.77 -11.03 -9.12
N ARG A 195 1.83 -11.70 -8.67
CA ARG A 195 2.49 -11.35 -7.39
C ARG A 195 3.08 -9.94 -7.43
N LEU A 196 3.77 -9.57 -8.50
CA LEU A 196 4.39 -8.25 -8.65
C LEU A 196 3.34 -7.13 -8.75
N GLU A 197 2.22 -7.37 -9.42
CA GLU A 197 1.11 -6.42 -9.48
C GLU A 197 0.44 -6.27 -8.11
N GLU A 198 0.24 -7.37 -7.38
CA GLU A 198 -0.32 -7.32 -6.02
C GLU A 198 0.62 -6.62 -5.04
N ILE A 199 1.94 -6.87 -5.10
CA ILE A 199 2.93 -6.11 -4.31
C ILE A 199 2.82 -4.62 -4.59
N HIS A 200 2.76 -4.23 -5.86
CA HIS A 200 2.64 -2.83 -6.25
C HIS A 200 1.31 -2.20 -5.79
N ARG A 201 0.21 -2.95 -5.86
CA ARG A 201 -1.10 -2.52 -5.35
C ARG A 201 -1.05 -2.28 -3.84
N LEU A 202 -0.48 -3.22 -3.09
CA LEU A 202 -0.33 -3.11 -1.63
C LEU A 202 0.58 -1.93 -1.24
N ASP A 203 1.68 -1.72 -1.96
CA ASP A 203 2.58 -0.57 -1.74
C ASP A 203 1.82 0.77 -1.92
N GLY A 204 0.96 0.84 -2.93
CA GLY A 204 0.06 1.98 -3.13
C GLY A 204 -0.94 2.17 -1.98
N LEU A 205 -1.56 1.10 -1.47
CA LEU A 205 -2.48 1.16 -0.33
C LEU A 205 -1.78 1.63 0.96
N ILE A 206 -0.62 1.06 1.26
CA ILE A 206 0.17 1.44 2.45
C ILE A 206 0.62 2.90 2.35
N GLY A 207 1.12 3.33 1.17
CA GLY A 207 1.63 4.68 0.96
C GLY A 207 0.53 5.76 0.94
N ASN A 208 -0.61 5.49 0.32
CA ASN A 208 -1.69 6.48 0.17
C ASN A 208 -2.43 6.75 1.48
N ASP A 209 -2.66 5.72 2.29
CA ASP A 209 -3.29 5.88 3.60
C ASP A 209 -2.33 6.53 4.61
N GLY A 210 -1.03 6.40 4.38
CA GLY A 210 0.02 7.09 5.13
C GLY A 210 -0.16 7.01 6.65
N LEU A 211 0.20 8.08 7.36
CA LEU A 211 0.06 8.15 8.81
C LEU A 211 -1.41 8.09 9.27
N THR A 212 -2.34 8.61 8.46
CA THR A 212 -3.78 8.59 8.79
C THR A 212 -4.31 7.16 8.83
N GLY A 213 -4.00 6.33 7.83
CA GLY A 213 -4.37 4.93 7.82
C GLY A 213 -3.75 4.15 8.98
N VAL A 214 -2.47 4.40 9.26
CA VAL A 214 -1.77 3.81 10.41
C VAL A 214 -2.50 4.12 11.71
N LEU A 215 -3.00 5.34 11.92
CA LEU A 215 -3.66 5.73 13.18
C LEU A 215 -5.10 5.23 13.29
N LEU A 216 -5.86 5.26 12.19
CA LEU A 216 -7.28 4.91 12.19
C LEU A 216 -7.50 3.39 12.14
N ASP A 217 -6.78 2.68 11.27
CA ASP A 217 -6.96 1.25 11.03
C ASP A 217 -5.65 0.45 10.96
N PRO A 218 -4.84 0.46 12.04
CA PRO A 218 -3.49 -0.12 12.04
C PRO A 218 -3.45 -1.61 11.72
N LEU A 219 -4.49 -2.38 12.06
CA LEU A 219 -4.53 -3.82 11.78
C LEU A 219 -4.66 -4.09 10.28
N TRP A 220 -5.42 -3.28 9.53
CA TRP A 220 -5.53 -3.42 8.08
C TRP A 220 -4.22 -3.08 7.38
N ILE A 221 -3.60 -1.95 7.75
CA ILE A 221 -2.31 -1.59 7.18
C ILE A 221 -1.25 -2.65 7.50
N LEU A 222 -1.21 -3.16 8.75
CA LEU A 222 -0.30 -4.25 9.12
C LEU A 222 -0.53 -5.53 8.31
N ARG A 223 -1.80 -5.89 8.01
CA ARG A 223 -2.15 -7.02 7.13
C ARG A 223 -1.70 -6.81 5.69
N TYR A 224 -1.79 -5.59 5.16
CA TYR A 224 -1.26 -5.29 3.83
C TYR A 224 0.26 -5.49 3.81
N VAL A 225 0.97 -5.04 4.83
CA VAL A 225 2.41 -5.25 4.96
C VAL A 225 2.74 -6.73 5.13
N ASP A 226 2.03 -7.49 5.97
CA ASP A 226 2.20 -8.94 6.12
C ASP A 226 2.00 -9.67 4.79
N ARG A 227 0.93 -9.33 4.05
CA ARG A 227 0.69 -9.91 2.72
C ARG A 227 1.79 -9.55 1.73
N GLN A 228 2.29 -8.30 1.76
CA GLN A 228 3.38 -7.85 0.91
C GLN A 228 4.67 -8.61 1.21
N VAL A 229 5.01 -8.82 2.49
CA VAL A 229 6.17 -9.62 2.91
C VAL A 229 6.08 -11.04 2.37
N ARG A 230 4.95 -11.72 2.56
CA ARG A 230 4.73 -13.09 2.03
C ARG A 230 4.87 -13.15 0.50
N LEU A 231 4.37 -12.14 -0.21
CA LEU A 231 4.51 -12.10 -1.68
C LEU A 231 5.96 -11.91 -2.12
N TYR A 232 6.77 -11.13 -1.38
CA TYR A 232 8.21 -11.04 -1.63
C TYR A 232 8.90 -12.39 -1.42
N GLU A 233 8.58 -13.11 -0.35
CA GLU A 233 9.10 -14.46 -0.07
C GLU A 233 8.66 -15.47 -1.14
N GLU A 234 7.38 -15.49 -1.52
CA GLU A 234 6.85 -16.34 -2.60
C GLU A 234 7.49 -16.03 -3.97
N GLN A 235 7.91 -14.80 -4.21
CA GLN A 235 8.61 -14.41 -5.43
C GLN A 235 10.03 -15.02 -5.49
N GLY A 236 10.57 -15.48 -4.35
CA GLY A 236 11.80 -16.25 -4.27
C GLY A 236 13.07 -15.44 -4.46
N GLN A 237 13.01 -14.16 -4.17
CA GLN A 237 14.15 -13.25 -4.18
C GLN A 237 14.27 -12.57 -2.82
N ASP A 238 15.51 -12.38 -2.34
CA ASP A 238 15.82 -11.45 -1.26
C ASP A 238 15.56 -10.03 -1.78
N HIS A 239 14.29 -9.68 -1.84
CA HIS A 239 13.82 -8.48 -2.51
C HIS A 239 14.23 -7.23 -1.75
N VAL A 240 14.73 -6.26 -2.47
CA VAL A 240 15.08 -4.93 -1.95
C VAL A 240 13.87 -4.24 -1.27
N GLY A 241 12.65 -4.62 -1.63
CA GLY A 241 11.42 -4.17 -0.99
C GLY A 241 11.16 -4.77 0.40
N LEU A 242 11.70 -5.95 0.69
CA LEU A 242 11.45 -6.67 1.94
C LEU A 242 11.86 -5.90 3.20
N PRO A 243 13.08 -5.32 3.30
CA PRO A 243 13.45 -4.56 4.49
C PRO A 243 12.59 -3.31 4.68
N ARG A 244 12.13 -2.66 3.60
CA ARG A 244 11.20 -1.55 3.68
C ARG A 244 9.85 -1.98 4.24
N ALA A 245 9.31 -3.12 3.80
CA ALA A 245 8.06 -3.65 4.34
C ALA A 245 8.17 -3.95 5.86
N PHE A 246 9.27 -4.55 6.32
CA PHE A 246 9.50 -4.72 7.76
C PHE A 246 9.61 -3.38 8.50
N PHE A 247 10.20 -2.36 7.88
CA PHE A 247 10.28 -1.04 8.50
C PHE A 247 8.92 -0.33 8.54
N ASP A 248 8.06 -0.52 7.55
CA ASP A 248 6.67 -0.04 7.60
C ASP A 248 5.90 -0.70 8.76
N ALA A 249 6.06 -2.01 8.97
CA ALA A 249 5.52 -2.70 10.15
C ALA A 249 6.09 -2.16 11.46
N THR A 250 7.40 -1.82 11.50
CA THR A 250 8.04 -1.17 12.64
C THR A 250 7.35 0.15 12.99
N GLN A 251 7.12 1.01 11.99
CA GLN A 251 6.50 2.32 12.19
C GLN A 251 5.05 2.20 12.68
N ILE A 252 4.30 1.22 12.16
CA ILE A 252 2.93 0.93 12.60
C ILE A 252 2.93 0.50 14.08
N ALA A 253 3.81 -0.43 14.46
CA ALA A 253 3.90 -0.91 15.83
C ALA A 253 4.28 0.22 16.80
N ILE A 254 5.28 1.04 16.45
CA ILE A 254 5.73 2.20 17.23
C ILE A 254 4.60 3.21 17.42
N ALA A 255 3.86 3.55 16.37
CA ALA A 255 2.79 4.53 16.43
C ALA A 255 1.71 4.13 17.45
N HIS A 256 1.53 2.84 17.70
CA HIS A 256 0.56 2.28 18.66
C HIS A 256 1.18 1.78 19.97
N GLY A 257 2.45 2.08 20.23
CA GLY A 257 3.14 1.75 21.48
C GLY A 257 3.48 0.28 21.64
N ASP A 258 3.48 -0.53 20.59
CA ASP A 258 3.87 -1.95 20.59
C ASP A 258 5.38 -2.08 20.45
N LEU A 259 6.11 -1.85 21.54
CA LEU A 259 7.56 -1.81 21.49
C LEU A 259 8.21 -3.17 21.27
N ALA A 260 7.57 -4.25 21.74
CA ALA A 260 8.07 -5.62 21.55
C ALA A 260 8.10 -6.00 20.06
N ARG A 261 6.97 -5.80 19.34
CA ARG A 261 6.90 -6.09 17.90
C ARG A 261 7.73 -5.12 17.08
N ALA A 262 7.74 -3.83 17.46
CA ALA A 262 8.54 -2.81 16.79
C ALA A 262 10.03 -3.19 16.76
N ARG A 263 10.58 -3.68 17.89
CA ARG A 263 11.96 -4.17 17.96
C ARG A 263 12.21 -5.30 16.97
N ILE A 264 11.37 -6.33 16.97
CA ILE A 264 11.56 -7.51 16.09
C ILE A 264 11.47 -7.12 14.61
N PHE A 265 10.49 -6.30 14.23
CA PHE A 265 10.39 -5.82 12.85
C PHE A 265 11.60 -4.97 12.45
N ALA A 266 12.10 -4.09 13.32
CA ALA A 266 13.29 -3.30 13.06
C ALA A 266 14.54 -4.20 12.89
N GLU A 267 14.72 -5.21 13.75
CA GLU A 267 15.82 -6.18 13.64
C GLU A 267 15.79 -6.93 12.30
N ARG A 268 14.60 -7.33 11.82
CA ARG A 268 14.42 -7.97 10.51
C ARG A 268 14.74 -7.02 9.35
N ALA A 269 14.29 -5.78 9.43
CA ALA A 269 14.61 -4.76 8.44
C ALA A 269 16.13 -4.52 8.35
N ILE A 270 16.79 -4.35 9.50
CA ILE A 270 18.24 -4.15 9.61
C ILE A 270 19.00 -5.35 9.05
N SER A 271 18.61 -6.58 9.41
CA SER A 271 19.24 -7.79 8.90
C SER A 271 19.22 -7.85 7.37
N SER A 272 18.08 -7.52 6.77
CA SER A 272 17.90 -7.50 5.32
C SER A 272 18.66 -6.33 4.66
N TRP A 273 18.68 -5.14 5.27
CA TRP A 273 19.50 -4.02 4.78
C TRP A 273 20.99 -4.26 4.88
N ARG A 274 21.49 -4.93 5.92
CA ARG A 274 22.91 -5.32 6.03
C ARG A 274 23.36 -6.15 4.85
N ILE A 275 22.53 -7.09 4.41
CA ILE A 275 22.81 -7.92 3.24
C ILE A 275 22.88 -7.07 1.97
N SER A 276 21.94 -6.18 1.76
CA SER A 276 21.77 -5.46 0.50
C SER A 276 22.57 -4.16 0.40
N LEU A 277 22.87 -3.49 1.52
CA LEU A 277 23.47 -2.15 1.56
C LEU A 277 24.79 -2.10 2.34
N GLY A 278 25.04 -3.05 3.25
CA GLY A 278 26.20 -3.08 4.13
C GLY A 278 25.98 -2.41 5.50
N ASP A 279 26.87 -2.71 6.46
CA ASP A 279 26.75 -2.25 7.85
C ASP A 279 26.88 -0.72 8.01
N ASP A 280 27.55 -0.06 7.08
CA ASP A 280 27.80 1.39 7.08
C ASP A 280 26.71 2.20 6.33
N ALA A 281 25.65 1.54 5.87
CA ALA A 281 24.52 2.20 5.24
C ALA A 281 23.71 3.01 6.26
N LYS A 282 23.18 4.17 5.82
CA LYS A 282 22.35 5.06 6.64
C LYS A 282 21.16 4.31 7.25
N GLU A 283 20.47 3.50 6.45
CA GLU A 283 19.30 2.71 6.86
C GLU A 283 19.65 1.75 8.01
N VAL A 284 20.82 1.11 7.95
CA VAL A 284 21.28 0.19 9.00
C VAL A 284 21.61 0.94 10.28
N ILE A 285 22.35 2.05 10.18
CA ILE A 285 22.80 2.83 11.35
C ILE A 285 21.61 3.48 12.06
N GLU A 286 20.75 4.19 11.32
CA GLU A 286 19.60 4.89 11.90
C GLU A 286 18.59 3.93 12.52
N ASN A 287 18.32 2.80 11.85
CA ASN A 287 17.35 1.84 12.34
C ASN A 287 17.89 0.96 13.47
N SER A 288 19.20 0.79 13.60
CA SER A 288 19.79 0.13 14.77
C SER A 288 19.46 0.86 16.07
N VAL A 289 19.44 2.21 16.04
CA VAL A 289 19.02 3.03 17.18
C VAL A 289 17.53 2.81 17.52
N ILE A 290 16.70 2.60 16.48
CA ILE A 290 15.26 2.33 16.66
C ILE A 290 15.01 0.92 17.18
N ALA A 291 15.79 -0.07 16.76
CA ALA A 291 15.71 -1.43 17.28
C ALA A 291 16.10 -1.52 18.77
N GLU A 292 17.14 -0.76 19.17
CA GLU A 292 17.55 -0.68 20.58
C GLU A 292 16.53 0.06 21.44
N ASP A 293 15.94 1.14 20.92
CA ASP A 293 14.95 1.96 21.63
C ASP A 293 13.91 2.55 20.67
N PRO A 294 12.80 1.80 20.40
CA PRO A 294 11.74 2.25 19.50
C PRO A 294 11.08 3.56 19.93
N THR A 295 11.23 4.00 21.20
CA THR A 295 10.66 5.24 21.68
C THR A 295 11.32 6.48 21.07
N LYS A 296 12.51 6.36 20.48
CA LYS A 296 13.22 7.44 19.78
C LYS A 296 12.62 7.77 18.40
N HIS A 297 11.76 6.93 17.87
CA HIS A 297 11.13 7.20 16.58
C HIS A 297 10.06 8.31 16.73
N ARG A 298 9.98 9.22 15.73
CA ARG A 298 9.06 10.37 15.73
C ARG A 298 7.56 10.02 15.85
N HIS A 299 7.18 8.79 15.52
CA HIS A 299 5.78 8.32 15.61
C HIS A 299 5.44 7.72 16.98
N TYR A 300 6.40 7.60 17.90
CA TYR A 300 6.10 7.11 19.25
C TYR A 300 5.18 8.07 20.00
N GLY A 301 4.18 7.50 20.69
CA GLY A 301 3.23 8.28 21.48
C GLY A 301 2.05 8.87 20.71
N LEU A 302 1.92 8.60 19.41
CA LEU A 302 0.73 9.00 18.64
C LEU A 302 -0.53 8.22 19.10
N SER A 303 -0.36 6.99 19.53
CA SER A 303 -1.40 6.14 20.11
C SER A 303 -0.78 5.12 21.07
N PHE A 304 -1.57 4.60 22.01
CA PHE A 304 -1.16 3.52 22.92
C PHE A 304 -2.10 2.31 22.83
N LYS A 305 -2.78 2.15 21.70
CA LYS A 305 -3.78 1.09 21.47
C LYS A 305 -3.20 -0.32 21.64
N TRP A 306 -1.89 -0.51 21.37
CA TRP A 306 -1.20 -1.80 21.40
C TRP A 306 -0.04 -1.85 22.39
N ARG A 307 -0.03 -1.00 23.39
CA ARG A 307 1.08 -0.81 24.31
C ARG A 307 1.64 -2.13 24.86
N THR A 308 2.94 -2.35 24.69
CA THR A 308 3.75 -3.42 25.29
C THR A 308 5.06 -2.84 25.80
N ALA A 309 5.74 -3.54 26.72
CA ALA A 309 7.14 -3.28 27.01
C ALA A 309 8.02 -3.87 25.88
N ILE A 310 9.25 -3.38 25.75
CA ILE A 310 10.19 -3.82 24.70
C ILE A 310 10.55 -5.31 24.81
N ASP A 311 10.53 -5.84 26.06
CA ASP A 311 10.89 -7.22 26.37
C ASP A 311 9.67 -8.15 26.45
N ASP A 312 8.46 -7.67 26.14
CA ASP A 312 7.22 -8.48 26.11
C ASP A 312 7.17 -9.37 24.85
N VAL A 313 8.30 -10.01 24.52
CA VAL A 313 8.43 -10.94 23.38
C VAL A 313 8.20 -12.36 23.91
N PRO A 314 7.24 -13.12 23.37
CA PRO A 314 7.01 -14.51 23.77
C PRO A 314 8.26 -15.38 23.51
N THR A 315 8.57 -16.29 24.44
CA THR A 315 9.71 -17.21 24.36
C THR A 315 9.30 -18.67 24.15
N ASP A 316 8.00 -18.98 24.33
CA ASP A 316 7.50 -20.36 24.36
C ASP A 316 6.64 -20.71 23.13
N LEU A 317 6.72 -19.89 22.06
CA LEU A 317 6.01 -20.10 20.81
C LEU A 317 6.88 -20.86 19.82
N ASP A 318 6.28 -21.73 19.01
CA ASP A 318 6.95 -22.24 17.80
C ASP A 318 7.03 -21.16 16.71
N ASP A 319 7.70 -21.47 15.59
CA ASP A 319 7.97 -20.47 14.54
C ASP A 319 6.67 -19.92 13.92
N ASP A 320 5.66 -20.76 13.68
CA ASP A 320 4.39 -20.37 13.09
C ASP A 320 3.57 -19.53 14.08
N ASP A 321 3.47 -19.96 15.33
CA ASP A 321 2.78 -19.22 16.39
C ASP A 321 3.49 -17.89 16.69
N PHE A 322 4.83 -17.84 16.56
CA PHE A 322 5.60 -16.60 16.71
C PHE A 322 5.28 -15.61 15.56
N GLU A 323 5.25 -16.09 14.32
CA GLU A 323 4.84 -15.26 13.18
C GLU A 323 3.39 -14.76 13.33
N ASP A 324 2.48 -15.61 13.78
CA ASP A 324 1.11 -15.23 14.04
C ASP A 324 1.00 -14.16 15.15
N TRP A 325 1.79 -14.31 16.21
CA TRP A 325 1.89 -13.28 17.25
C TRP A 325 2.48 -11.99 16.66
N LEU A 326 3.59 -12.07 15.94
CA LEU A 326 4.32 -10.91 15.42
C LEU A 326 3.43 -10.06 14.50
N TRP A 327 2.74 -10.70 13.56
CA TRP A 327 1.84 -10.05 12.61
C TRP A 327 0.43 -9.81 13.14
N ARG A 328 0.18 -10.13 14.39
CA ARG A 328 -1.15 -10.08 15.00
C ARG A 328 -2.20 -10.91 14.25
N ARG A 329 -1.80 -12.04 13.62
CA ARG A 329 -2.70 -12.93 12.87
C ARG A 329 -3.66 -13.66 13.80
N ASN A 330 -3.23 -14.02 15.02
CA ASN A 330 -4.04 -14.66 16.07
C ASN A 330 -5.08 -13.72 16.72
N ASN A 331 -5.06 -12.42 16.40
CA ASN A 331 -6.25 -11.60 16.50
C ASN A 331 -7.18 -11.96 15.35
N THR A 332 -7.43 -13.26 15.20
CA THR A 332 -8.31 -13.90 14.23
C THR A 332 -8.22 -13.32 12.83
N GLU A 333 -7.51 -14.03 11.89
CA GLU A 333 -8.15 -14.12 10.57
C GLU A 333 -9.58 -14.56 10.87
N PRO A 334 -10.60 -13.83 10.46
CA PRO A 334 -11.83 -14.53 10.20
C PRO A 334 -11.45 -15.56 9.11
N THR A 335 -11.45 -16.85 9.43
CA THR A 335 -12.01 -17.80 8.45
C THR A 335 -13.05 -16.99 7.70
N ILE A 336 -13.14 -17.08 6.38
CA ILE A 336 -14.06 -16.35 5.51
C ILE A 336 -15.49 -16.41 6.10
N ASP A 337 -15.65 -15.91 7.28
CA ASP A 337 -16.91 -15.51 7.88
C ASP A 337 -17.12 -14.09 7.35
N PRO A 338 -18.21 -13.80 6.69
CA PRO A 338 -18.44 -12.53 6.06
C PRO A 338 -18.17 -11.42 7.06
N VAL A 339 -17.17 -10.58 6.75
CA VAL A 339 -16.80 -9.42 7.58
C VAL A 339 -17.99 -8.48 7.55
N VAL A 340 -18.73 -8.45 8.63
CA VAL A 340 -19.87 -7.56 8.77
C VAL A 340 -19.33 -6.13 8.92
N ALA A 341 -19.64 -5.26 7.98
CA ALA A 341 -19.16 -3.90 7.99
C ALA A 341 -19.66 -3.14 9.23
N ASN A 342 -18.77 -2.36 9.84
CA ASN A 342 -19.15 -1.47 10.94
C ASN A 342 -19.55 -0.11 10.35
N LEU A 343 -20.81 0.29 10.52
CA LEU A 343 -21.34 1.56 10.01
C LEU A 343 -20.70 2.80 10.67
N ARG A 344 -19.84 2.63 11.67
CA ARG A 344 -19.03 3.70 12.25
C ARG A 344 -17.65 3.86 11.62
N THR A 345 -17.28 2.99 10.69
CA THR A 345 -15.98 3.05 10.00
C THR A 345 -15.94 4.27 9.07
N ARG A 346 -15.12 5.27 9.41
CA ARG A 346 -15.12 6.59 8.75
C ARG A 346 -14.58 6.58 7.31
N THR A 347 -13.77 5.62 6.95
CA THR A 347 -13.28 5.45 5.56
C THR A 347 -14.34 4.85 4.65
N THR A 348 -15.29 4.11 5.21
CA THR A 348 -16.39 3.46 4.50
C THR A 348 -17.68 4.28 4.59
N PHE A 349 -17.95 4.84 5.77
CA PHE A 349 -19.11 5.67 6.06
C PHE A 349 -18.65 7.06 6.53
N PRO A 350 -18.13 7.89 5.59
CA PRO A 350 -17.54 9.18 5.91
C PRO A 350 -18.59 10.18 6.41
N SER A 351 -18.15 11.15 7.23
CA SER A 351 -18.93 12.36 7.47
C SER A 351 -18.86 13.29 6.26
N PHE A 352 -19.72 14.30 6.19
CA PHE A 352 -19.78 15.22 5.06
C PHE A 352 -18.42 15.87 4.73
N VAL A 353 -17.65 16.25 5.74
CA VAL A 353 -16.32 16.88 5.51
C VAL A 353 -15.28 15.91 4.97
N ALA A 354 -15.45 14.62 5.23
CA ALA A 354 -14.57 13.56 4.78
C ALA A 354 -14.99 12.93 3.44
N LEU A 355 -16.09 13.40 2.84
CA LEU A 355 -16.49 13.01 1.48
C LEU A 355 -15.52 13.59 0.45
N PRO A 356 -15.26 12.88 -0.66
CA PRO A 356 -14.52 13.44 -1.79
C PRO A 356 -15.25 14.67 -2.34
N ASP A 357 -14.48 15.59 -2.91
CA ASP A 357 -15.01 16.78 -3.58
C ASP A 357 -15.05 16.54 -5.10
N GLU A 358 -16.12 16.94 -5.78
CA GLU A 358 -16.26 16.72 -7.23
C GLU A 358 -15.17 17.37 -8.10
N LYS A 359 -14.42 18.34 -7.53
CA LYS A 359 -13.40 19.14 -8.23
C LYS A 359 -11.99 18.72 -7.87
N ASP A 360 -11.83 17.88 -6.86
CA ASP A 360 -10.54 17.49 -6.35
C ASP A 360 -10.47 15.95 -6.17
N ILE A 361 -9.34 15.37 -6.53
CA ILE A 361 -9.19 13.92 -6.49
C ILE A 361 -8.75 13.51 -5.08
N ASP A 362 -9.66 12.87 -4.35
CA ASP A 362 -9.35 12.28 -3.05
C ASP A 362 -8.85 10.83 -3.21
N PHE A 363 -7.57 10.62 -2.98
CA PHE A 363 -6.93 9.31 -3.11
C PHE A 363 -7.36 8.26 -2.07
N ILE A 364 -8.14 8.64 -1.08
CA ILE A 364 -8.82 7.67 -0.19
C ILE A 364 -9.85 6.87 -0.99
N TYR A 365 -10.55 7.53 -1.92
CA TYR A 365 -11.67 6.97 -2.70
C TYR A 365 -11.32 6.66 -4.14
N TYR A 366 -10.30 7.33 -4.72
CA TYR A 366 -9.93 7.22 -6.13
C TYR A 366 -8.48 6.77 -6.30
N GLU A 367 -8.24 6.10 -7.41
CA GLU A 367 -6.90 5.71 -7.85
C GLU A 367 -6.76 5.94 -9.36
N ARG A 368 -5.52 6.06 -9.82
CA ARG A 368 -5.24 6.14 -11.25
C ARG A 368 -5.33 4.76 -11.88
N LYS A 369 -6.27 4.57 -12.80
CA LYS A 369 -6.46 3.32 -13.55
C LYS A 369 -5.43 3.19 -14.69
N ASP A 370 -5.29 2.00 -15.25
CA ASP A 370 -4.37 1.71 -16.38
C ASP A 370 -4.65 2.57 -17.63
N SER A 371 -5.88 3.04 -17.81
CA SER A 371 -6.27 4.00 -18.85
C SER A 371 -5.70 5.42 -18.64
N GLY A 372 -5.05 5.70 -17.52
CA GLY A 372 -4.59 7.02 -17.12
C GLY A 372 -5.68 7.91 -16.48
N ALA A 373 -6.94 7.50 -16.53
CA ALA A 373 -8.05 8.18 -15.86
C ALA A 373 -8.10 7.79 -14.38
N PHE A 374 -8.69 8.66 -13.55
CA PHE A 374 -8.98 8.32 -12.16
C PHE A 374 -10.32 7.60 -12.05
N GLY A 375 -10.37 6.55 -11.24
CA GLY A 375 -11.58 5.79 -10.95
C GLY A 375 -11.60 5.33 -9.49
N PRO A 376 -12.77 4.93 -8.96
CA PRO A 376 -12.87 4.47 -7.59
C PRO A 376 -11.96 3.26 -7.33
N ARG A 377 -11.38 3.23 -6.13
CA ARG A 377 -10.58 2.10 -5.61
C ARG A 377 -11.32 1.31 -4.54
N ARG A 378 -12.36 1.88 -3.97
CA ARG A 378 -13.20 1.31 -2.91
C ARG A 378 -14.64 1.80 -3.03
N HIS A 379 -15.54 1.16 -2.31
CA HIS A 379 -16.89 1.65 -2.11
C HIS A 379 -16.95 2.58 -0.90
N TRP A 380 -17.91 3.53 -0.90
CA TRP A 380 -18.25 4.35 0.26
C TRP A 380 -19.72 4.71 0.25
N CYS A 381 -20.28 5.01 1.42
CA CYS A 381 -21.66 5.38 1.60
C CYS A 381 -21.80 6.48 2.66
N PHE A 382 -22.42 7.58 2.30
CA PHE A 382 -22.75 8.63 3.26
C PHE A 382 -24.04 8.28 3.99
N LEU A 383 -24.00 8.33 5.33
CA LEU A 383 -25.13 8.09 6.20
C LEU A 383 -25.53 9.39 6.91
N ALA A 384 -26.80 9.78 6.82
CA ALA A 384 -27.31 10.99 7.47
C ALA A 384 -28.80 10.88 7.80
N GLU A 385 -29.24 11.59 8.84
CA GLU A 385 -30.63 11.66 9.25
C GLU A 385 -31.35 12.82 8.57
N ILE A 386 -32.56 12.61 8.09
CA ILE A 386 -33.41 13.65 7.53
C ILE A 386 -33.93 14.53 8.68
N ILE A 387 -33.55 15.81 8.70
CA ILE A 387 -34.02 16.78 9.69
C ILE A 387 -35.07 17.73 9.12
N ASP A 388 -35.07 17.95 7.80
CA ASP A 388 -36.14 18.67 7.12
C ASP A 388 -36.36 18.21 5.68
N VAL A 389 -37.56 18.39 5.17
CA VAL A 389 -38.00 18.03 3.81
C VAL A 389 -38.67 19.24 3.18
N GLU A 390 -38.16 19.70 2.06
CA GLU A 390 -38.65 20.88 1.35
C GLU A 390 -38.83 20.56 -0.14
N MET A 391 -39.94 21.03 -0.72
CA MET A 391 -40.15 21.03 -2.18
C MET A 391 -39.84 22.40 -2.74
N LEU A 392 -38.73 22.50 -3.47
CA LEU A 392 -38.34 23.75 -4.12
C LEU A 392 -39.20 24.08 -5.35
N LEU A 393 -39.07 25.31 -5.84
CA LEU A 393 -39.60 25.72 -7.13
C LEU A 393 -39.22 24.71 -8.22
N GLN A 394 -40.15 24.42 -9.14
CA GLN A 394 -40.06 23.39 -10.17
C GLN A 394 -40.15 21.94 -9.64
N SER A 395 -40.77 21.72 -8.48
CA SER A 395 -41.05 20.41 -7.90
C SER A 395 -39.77 19.57 -7.69
N ARG A 396 -38.68 20.18 -7.20
CA ARG A 396 -37.45 19.49 -6.85
C ARG A 396 -37.42 19.25 -5.35
N LEU A 397 -37.19 18.01 -4.96
CA LEU A 397 -36.97 17.62 -3.57
C LEU A 397 -35.64 18.17 -3.06
N LYS A 398 -35.66 18.78 -1.89
CA LYS A 398 -34.52 19.14 -1.09
C LYS A 398 -34.67 18.48 0.28
N LEU A 399 -33.63 17.83 0.75
CA LEU A 399 -33.54 17.31 2.11
C LEU A 399 -32.48 18.09 2.88
N GLU A 400 -32.79 18.55 4.08
CA GLU A 400 -31.80 18.97 5.06
C GLU A 400 -31.45 17.73 5.87
N LEU A 401 -30.16 17.36 5.85
CA LEU A 401 -29.62 16.15 6.47
C LEU A 401 -28.73 16.52 7.65
N ARG A 402 -28.66 15.66 8.66
CA ARG A 402 -27.69 15.72 9.75
C ARG A 402 -26.77 14.50 9.67
N ASP A 403 -25.49 14.72 9.43
CA ASP A 403 -24.51 13.66 9.35
C ASP A 403 -24.09 13.09 10.72
N ILE A 404 -23.22 12.10 10.69
CA ILE A 404 -22.73 11.39 11.89
C ILE A 404 -21.91 12.29 12.84
N ASP A 405 -21.40 13.44 12.36
CA ASP A 405 -20.72 14.45 13.18
C ASP A 405 -21.66 15.58 13.64
N GLY A 406 -22.97 15.44 13.35
CA GLY A 406 -24.02 16.41 13.70
C GLY A 406 -24.10 17.62 12.77
N ARG A 407 -23.36 17.62 11.66
CA ARG A 407 -23.35 18.72 10.69
C ARG A 407 -24.62 18.69 9.84
N LYS A 408 -25.19 19.87 9.60
CA LYS A 408 -26.30 20.05 8.68
C LYS A 408 -25.80 20.18 7.25
N VAL A 409 -26.43 19.44 6.33
CA VAL A 409 -26.06 19.35 4.91
C VAL A 409 -27.31 19.36 4.05
N ASP A 410 -27.35 20.26 3.06
CA ASP A 410 -28.40 20.26 2.05
C ASP A 410 -28.12 19.23 0.96
N MET A 411 -29.12 18.40 0.65
CA MET A 411 -29.10 17.49 -0.48
C MET A 411 -30.20 17.82 -1.48
N LEU A 412 -29.82 18.04 -2.75
CA LEU A 412 -30.74 18.38 -3.83
C LEU A 412 -30.79 17.26 -4.88
N PHE A 413 -32.00 16.95 -5.34
CA PHE A 413 -32.25 15.89 -6.30
C PHE A 413 -32.22 16.41 -7.75
N TYR A 414 -31.23 15.94 -8.51
CA TYR A 414 -31.05 16.17 -9.94
C TYR A 414 -31.37 14.92 -10.78
N THR A 415 -32.06 13.97 -10.16
CA THR A 415 -32.58 12.76 -10.83
C THR A 415 -33.66 13.14 -11.86
N PRO A 416 -34.02 12.27 -12.83
CA PRO A 416 -35.08 12.49 -13.79
C PRO A 416 -36.44 12.85 -13.14
N GLY A 417 -36.78 12.19 -12.03
CA GLY A 417 -37.97 12.44 -11.23
C GLY A 417 -37.83 13.57 -10.20
N ARG A 418 -36.64 14.17 -10.07
CA ARG A 418 -36.33 15.24 -9.13
C ARG A 418 -36.69 14.93 -7.67
N GLY A 419 -36.64 13.64 -7.30
CA GLY A 419 -36.96 13.11 -5.98
C GLY A 419 -38.40 12.61 -5.81
N VAL A 420 -39.27 12.77 -6.80
CA VAL A 420 -40.66 12.25 -6.77
C VAL A 420 -40.72 10.74 -6.89
N GLU A 421 -39.64 10.13 -7.38
CA GLU A 421 -39.47 8.67 -7.47
C GLU A 421 -39.29 7.99 -6.11
N LEU A 422 -39.00 8.74 -5.06
CA LEU A 422 -38.89 8.18 -3.72
C LEU A 422 -40.31 8.00 -3.11
N ASP A 423 -40.46 6.88 -2.38
CA ASP A 423 -41.69 6.62 -1.64
C ASP A 423 -41.86 7.67 -0.53
N HIS A 424 -42.93 8.48 -0.62
CA HIS A 424 -43.23 9.51 0.35
C HIS A 424 -43.38 8.98 1.79
N SER A 425 -43.71 7.70 1.97
CA SER A 425 -43.83 7.09 3.29
C SER A 425 -42.51 6.97 4.02
N VAL A 426 -41.39 6.96 3.31
CA VAL A 426 -40.02 6.87 3.89
C VAL A 426 -39.26 8.20 3.83
N VAL A 427 -39.71 9.19 3.05
CA VAL A 427 -39.15 10.56 3.03
C VAL A 427 -39.73 11.35 4.22
N GLN A 428 -39.28 11.02 5.41
CA GLN A 428 -39.79 11.61 6.66
C GLN A 428 -38.63 12.02 7.58
N LYS A 429 -38.85 13.07 8.37
CA LYS A 429 -37.92 13.51 9.42
C LYS A 429 -37.62 12.35 10.38
N GLY A 430 -36.37 12.20 10.77
CA GLY A 430 -35.91 11.14 11.64
C GLY A 430 -35.55 9.85 10.94
N ASN A 431 -35.80 9.70 9.64
CA ASN A 431 -35.34 8.55 8.87
C ASN A 431 -33.90 8.77 8.36
N THR A 432 -33.16 7.67 8.19
CA THR A 432 -31.77 7.71 7.72
C THR A 432 -31.70 7.55 6.20
N VAL A 433 -30.91 8.42 5.57
CA VAL A 433 -30.49 8.33 4.16
C VAL A 433 -29.16 7.58 4.12
N ALA A 434 -29.04 6.60 3.22
CA ALA A 434 -27.80 5.99 2.78
C ALA A 434 -27.59 6.38 1.30
N LEU A 435 -26.48 7.08 1.02
CA LEU A 435 -26.14 7.56 -0.31
C LEU A 435 -24.77 6.98 -0.72
N LEU A 436 -24.80 6.04 -1.67
CA LEU A 436 -23.60 5.43 -2.24
C LEU A 436 -22.85 6.45 -3.10
N TYR A 437 -21.52 6.47 -2.99
CA TYR A 437 -20.60 7.31 -3.77
C TYR A 437 -20.95 8.80 -3.71
N ALA A 438 -21.36 9.26 -2.53
CA ALA A 438 -21.64 10.68 -2.30
C ALA A 438 -20.37 11.52 -2.47
N GLU A 439 -20.53 12.69 -3.12
CA GLU A 439 -19.47 13.69 -3.29
C GLU A 439 -19.96 15.05 -2.84
N ARG A 440 -19.05 15.89 -2.35
CA ARG A 440 -19.38 17.28 -2.03
C ARG A 440 -19.50 18.09 -3.31
N HIS A 441 -20.59 18.84 -3.42
CA HIS A 441 -20.88 19.69 -4.57
C HIS A 441 -21.00 21.16 -4.15
N THR A 442 -20.37 22.07 -4.90
CA THR A 442 -20.49 23.51 -4.67
C THR A 442 -21.57 24.09 -5.59
N PHE A 443 -22.72 24.42 -5.04
CA PHE A 443 -23.82 25.04 -5.79
C PHE A 443 -23.53 26.51 -6.10
N LYS A 444 -23.82 26.95 -7.32
CA LYS A 444 -23.53 28.31 -7.82
C LYS A 444 -24.10 29.43 -6.94
N TYR A 445 -25.22 29.19 -6.28
CA TYR A 445 -25.95 30.21 -5.51
C TYR A 445 -26.11 29.85 -4.03
N ALA A 446 -25.42 28.80 -3.54
CA ALA A 446 -25.45 28.44 -2.14
C ALA A 446 -24.14 28.86 -1.44
N PRO A 447 -24.22 29.38 -0.20
CA PRO A 447 -23.03 29.85 0.53
C PRO A 447 -22.14 28.70 1.02
N GLN A 448 -22.67 27.49 1.07
CA GLN A 448 -21.97 26.29 1.55
C GLN A 448 -22.12 25.12 0.56
N PRO A 449 -21.13 24.22 0.49
CA PRO A 449 -21.26 23.01 -0.31
C PRO A 449 -22.35 22.09 0.27
N GLY A 450 -22.93 21.26 -0.57
CA GLY A 450 -23.94 20.28 -0.22
C GLY A 450 -23.78 19.00 -1.04
N LEU A 451 -24.86 18.24 -1.18
CA LEU A 451 -24.90 17.00 -1.96
C LEU A 451 -25.79 17.18 -3.18
N ARG A 452 -25.29 16.80 -4.35
CA ARG A 452 -26.03 16.74 -5.59
C ARG A 452 -26.31 15.28 -5.94
N HIS A 453 -27.58 14.88 -5.89
CA HIS A 453 -27.99 13.51 -6.15
C HIS A 453 -28.56 13.38 -7.57
N GLU A 454 -27.95 12.52 -8.40
CA GLU A 454 -28.29 12.38 -9.82
C GLU A 454 -28.76 10.97 -10.21
N ASP A 455 -28.32 9.93 -9.47
CA ASP A 455 -28.61 8.53 -9.79
C ASP A 455 -29.59 7.93 -8.77
N PRO A 456 -30.86 7.68 -9.16
CA PRO A 456 -31.87 7.11 -8.27
C PRO A 456 -31.47 5.76 -7.65
N GLY A 457 -30.59 5.01 -8.30
CA GLY A 457 -30.13 3.72 -7.81
C GLY A 457 -29.11 3.81 -6.66
N ARG A 458 -28.60 5.01 -6.36
CA ARG A 458 -27.57 5.18 -5.32
C ARG A 458 -28.11 5.63 -3.96
N ILE A 459 -29.41 5.76 -3.82
CA ILE A 459 -30.02 6.20 -2.57
C ILE A 459 -30.97 5.13 -1.99
N LYS A 460 -30.91 4.97 -0.66
CA LYS A 460 -31.85 4.19 0.13
C LYS A 460 -32.21 4.94 1.39
N LEU A 461 -33.49 4.88 1.77
CA LEU A 461 -33.98 5.43 3.02
C LEU A 461 -34.38 4.30 3.97
N PHE A 462 -33.94 4.40 5.23
CA PHE A 462 -34.27 3.45 6.29
C PHE A 462 -35.19 4.12 7.32
N PRO A 463 -36.31 3.47 7.72
CA PRO A 463 -37.27 4.03 8.67
C PRO A 463 -36.76 3.89 10.11
N VAL A 464 -35.59 4.48 10.37
CA VAL A 464 -34.88 4.49 11.65
C VAL A 464 -33.99 5.72 11.71
N SER A 465 -33.80 6.30 12.90
CA SER A 465 -32.88 7.42 13.10
C SER A 465 -31.43 6.97 12.89
N LEU A 466 -30.53 7.92 12.57
CA LEU A 466 -29.12 7.63 12.38
C LEU A 466 -28.51 7.00 13.64
N ASP A 467 -28.83 7.53 14.82
CA ASP A 467 -28.38 6.97 16.10
C ASP A 467 -28.89 5.53 16.31
N GLY A 468 -30.16 5.27 15.96
CA GLY A 468 -30.73 3.92 16.02
C GLY A 468 -30.08 2.94 15.03
N LEU A 469 -29.73 3.40 13.82
CA LEU A 469 -29.02 2.59 12.83
C LEU A 469 -27.58 2.27 13.29
N LEU A 470 -26.89 3.24 13.87
CA LEU A 470 -25.54 3.05 14.40
C LEU A 470 -25.53 2.15 15.65
N ALA A 471 -26.55 2.25 16.53
CA ALA A 471 -26.72 1.34 17.67
C ALA A 471 -26.98 -0.11 17.18
N LEU A 472 -27.80 -0.26 16.13
CA LEU A 472 -27.99 -1.57 15.49
C LEU A 472 -26.68 -2.13 14.90
N SER A 473 -25.84 -1.28 14.32
CA SER A 473 -24.51 -1.69 13.84
C SER A 473 -23.65 -2.22 14.98
N ASP A 474 -23.65 -1.55 16.14
CA ASP A 474 -22.91 -2.01 17.33
C ASP A 474 -23.43 -3.38 17.82
N GLU A 475 -24.76 -3.60 17.83
CA GLU A 475 -25.34 -4.91 18.14
C GLU A 475 -24.92 -5.99 17.12
N VAL A 476 -24.94 -5.67 15.85
CA VAL A 476 -24.53 -6.58 14.76
C VAL A 476 -23.05 -6.94 14.92
N GLN A 477 -22.16 -5.97 15.19
CA GLN A 477 -20.75 -6.24 15.48
C GLN A 477 -20.57 -7.17 16.68
N GLN A 478 -21.38 -7.03 17.72
CA GLN A 478 -21.25 -7.80 18.95
C GLN A 478 -21.82 -9.22 18.85
N TYR A 479 -22.94 -9.40 18.13
CA TYR A 479 -23.75 -10.63 18.22
C TYR A 479 -23.88 -11.40 16.90
N SER A 480 -23.51 -10.80 15.75
CA SER A 480 -23.55 -11.47 14.45
C SER A 480 -22.17 -11.95 13.99
N THR A 481 -21.09 -11.39 14.54
CA THR A 481 -19.74 -11.81 14.21
C THR A 481 -19.40 -13.16 14.83
N VAL A 482 -18.69 -13.98 14.05
CA VAL A 482 -18.19 -15.29 14.48
C VAL A 482 -16.68 -15.16 14.67
N HIS A 483 -16.14 -15.70 15.75
CA HIS A 483 -14.71 -15.74 15.99
C HIS A 483 -14.30 -17.20 16.27
N ASN A 484 -13.59 -17.83 15.35
CA ASN A 484 -13.17 -19.23 15.45
C ASN A 484 -14.35 -20.20 15.75
N GLY A 485 -15.49 -20.01 15.10
CA GLY A 485 -16.69 -20.79 15.35
C GLY A 485 -17.43 -20.44 16.65
N ILE A 486 -16.91 -19.48 17.42
CA ILE A 486 -17.50 -19.01 18.68
C ILE A 486 -18.38 -17.78 18.40
N ARG A 487 -19.60 -17.82 18.89
CA ARG A 487 -20.60 -16.76 18.78
C ARG A 487 -20.96 -16.20 20.15
N THR A 488 -21.48 -14.98 20.18
CA THR A 488 -21.99 -14.36 21.41
C THR A 488 -23.51 -14.46 21.46
N CYS A 489 -24.06 -15.03 22.52
CA CYS A 489 -25.51 -15.13 22.72
C CYS A 489 -26.13 -13.75 22.90
N HIS A 490 -27.08 -13.36 22.05
CA HIS A 490 -27.78 -12.09 22.18
C HIS A 490 -28.63 -12.00 23.48
N GLY A 491 -29.14 -13.15 24.02
CA GLY A 491 -29.91 -13.16 25.24
C GLY A 491 -29.06 -12.95 26.49
N CYS A 492 -28.06 -13.80 26.73
CA CYS A 492 -27.29 -13.81 27.99
C CYS A 492 -25.84 -13.30 27.87
N GLY A 493 -25.33 -13.00 26.65
CA GLY A 493 -23.97 -12.52 26.45
C GLY A 493 -22.87 -13.58 26.55
N LYS A 494 -23.18 -14.84 26.82
CA LYS A 494 -22.19 -15.91 26.89
C LYS A 494 -21.62 -16.22 25.49
N LYS A 495 -20.34 -16.55 25.45
CA LYS A 495 -19.64 -16.99 24.22
C LYS A 495 -19.65 -18.51 24.14
N GLY A 496 -19.84 -19.07 22.93
CA GLY A 496 -19.80 -20.52 22.68
C GLY A 496 -20.16 -20.91 21.25
N ALA A 497 -20.04 -22.21 20.94
CA ALA A 497 -20.45 -22.78 19.67
C ALA A 497 -21.99 -22.89 19.63
N MET A 498 -22.66 -21.82 19.20
CA MET A 498 -24.13 -21.75 19.18
C MET A 498 -24.66 -22.17 17.82
N GLN A 499 -25.73 -22.96 17.82
CA GLN A 499 -26.41 -23.42 16.61
C GLN A 499 -27.79 -22.76 16.40
N ASN A 500 -28.36 -22.14 17.44
CA ASN A 500 -29.67 -21.54 17.38
C ASN A 500 -29.57 -20.05 17.01
N HIS A 501 -30.23 -19.66 15.94
CA HIS A 501 -30.32 -18.25 15.52
C HIS A 501 -31.77 -17.81 15.35
N CYS A 502 -31.98 -16.52 15.19
CA CYS A 502 -33.31 -16.00 14.89
C CYS A 502 -33.78 -16.48 13.51
N ALA A 503 -34.84 -17.29 13.44
CA ALA A 503 -35.36 -17.83 12.20
C ALA A 503 -35.88 -16.75 11.19
N ARG A 504 -36.07 -15.49 11.62
CA ARG A 504 -36.58 -14.39 10.79
C ARG A 504 -35.49 -13.57 10.12
N CYS A 505 -34.45 -13.20 10.89
CA CYS A 505 -33.36 -12.36 10.38
C CYS A 505 -32.02 -13.08 10.25
N SER A 506 -31.88 -14.26 10.86
CA SER A 506 -30.65 -15.07 10.90
C SER A 506 -29.41 -14.36 11.49
N ALA A 507 -29.54 -13.11 11.92
CA ALA A 507 -28.41 -12.29 12.34
C ALA A 507 -27.94 -12.58 13.77
N PHE A 508 -28.85 -12.86 14.72
CA PHE A 508 -28.51 -13.02 16.14
C PHE A 508 -28.64 -14.45 16.60
N TRP A 509 -27.69 -14.87 17.45
CA TRP A 509 -27.52 -16.24 17.92
C TRP A 509 -27.87 -16.38 19.40
N TYR A 510 -28.31 -17.56 19.82
CA TYR A 510 -28.83 -17.84 21.14
C TYR A 510 -28.36 -19.21 21.65
N CYS A 511 -28.15 -19.34 22.96
CA CYS A 511 -27.88 -20.63 23.60
C CYS A 511 -29.05 -21.60 23.43
N ASP A 512 -30.26 -21.09 23.71
CA ASP A 512 -31.50 -21.85 23.74
C ASP A 512 -32.72 -20.92 23.52
N LYS A 513 -33.92 -21.52 23.63
CA LYS A 513 -35.19 -20.80 23.46
C LYS A 513 -35.42 -19.75 24.55
N ALA A 514 -34.97 -20.00 25.79
CA ALA A 514 -35.12 -19.03 26.89
C ALA A 514 -34.27 -17.78 26.60
N CYS A 515 -33.03 -17.94 26.14
CA CYS A 515 -32.19 -16.82 25.70
C CYS A 515 -32.81 -16.10 24.50
N GLN A 516 -33.47 -16.80 23.56
CA GLN A 516 -34.16 -16.16 22.46
C GLN A 516 -35.36 -15.32 22.94
N GLU A 517 -36.10 -15.77 23.92
CA GLU A 517 -37.20 -15.00 24.49
C GLU A 517 -36.71 -13.73 25.22
N VAL A 518 -35.62 -13.82 25.99
CA VAL A 518 -34.94 -12.67 26.58
C VAL A 518 -34.46 -11.69 25.52
N GLY A 519 -33.77 -12.19 24.50
CA GLY A 519 -33.32 -11.34 23.38
C GLY A 519 -34.46 -10.61 22.69
N TRP A 520 -35.60 -11.31 22.51
CA TRP A 520 -36.76 -10.78 21.82
C TRP A 520 -37.51 -9.72 22.63
N LYS A 521 -37.72 -9.96 23.93
CA LYS A 521 -38.56 -9.13 24.81
C LYS A 521 -37.76 -8.04 25.54
N ASP A 522 -36.61 -8.42 26.11
CA ASP A 522 -35.89 -7.57 27.05
C ASP A 522 -34.72 -6.82 26.37
N LYS A 523 -34.17 -7.37 25.29
CA LYS A 523 -33.06 -6.79 24.51
C LYS A 523 -33.50 -6.06 23.25
N GLY A 524 -34.80 -5.93 22.98
CA GLY A 524 -35.33 -5.16 21.87
C GLY A 524 -35.14 -5.78 20.47
N HIS A 525 -34.75 -7.08 20.40
CA HIS A 525 -34.53 -7.72 19.08
C HIS A 525 -35.75 -7.69 18.17
N LYS A 526 -36.95 -7.57 18.72
CA LYS A 526 -38.17 -7.47 17.91
C LYS A 526 -38.10 -6.33 16.90
N ASP A 527 -37.59 -5.18 17.29
CA ASP A 527 -37.48 -3.99 16.43
C ASP A 527 -36.24 -4.09 15.53
N SER A 528 -35.08 -4.50 16.08
CA SER A 528 -33.85 -4.79 15.32
C SER A 528 -34.09 -5.86 14.24
N CYS A 529 -34.89 -6.91 14.55
CA CYS A 529 -35.23 -7.98 13.61
C CYS A 529 -35.97 -7.48 12.36
N ARG A 530 -36.82 -6.46 12.52
CA ARG A 530 -37.55 -5.88 11.40
C ARG A 530 -36.60 -5.18 10.42
N LEU A 531 -35.66 -4.40 10.93
CA LEU A 531 -34.65 -3.70 10.15
C LEU A 531 -33.66 -4.69 9.49
N LEU A 532 -33.19 -5.69 10.25
CA LEU A 532 -32.27 -6.73 9.77
C LEU A 532 -32.88 -7.68 8.72
N ARG A 533 -34.13 -7.53 8.37
CA ARG A 533 -34.79 -8.22 7.22
C ARG A 533 -34.77 -7.40 5.95
N ASP A 534 -34.45 -6.11 6.02
CA ASP A 534 -34.28 -5.29 4.82
C ASP A 534 -33.00 -5.73 4.09
N GLN A 535 -33.16 -6.10 2.80
CA GLN A 535 -32.07 -6.63 1.98
C GLN A 535 -30.97 -5.60 1.75
N ASP A 536 -31.31 -4.33 1.63
CA ASP A 536 -30.34 -3.27 1.40
C ASP A 536 -29.52 -2.96 2.65
N LEU A 537 -30.17 -2.96 3.83
CA LEU A 537 -29.44 -2.81 5.09
C LEU A 537 -28.47 -3.97 5.30
N ARG A 538 -28.93 -5.13 5.02
CA ARG A 538 -28.09 -6.31 5.09
C ARG A 538 -26.95 -6.19 4.07
N GLY A 539 -27.18 -5.75 2.84
CA GLY A 539 -26.16 -5.47 1.82
C GLY A 539 -25.12 -4.47 2.29
N LEU A 540 -25.50 -3.43 3.03
CA LEU A 540 -24.55 -2.49 3.65
C LEU A 540 -23.62 -3.16 4.66
N PHE A 541 -24.09 -4.17 5.39
CA PHE A 541 -23.25 -4.93 6.31
C PHE A 541 -22.32 -5.93 5.61
N ALA A 542 -22.69 -6.45 4.45
CA ALA A 542 -21.99 -7.55 3.79
C ALA A 542 -21.16 -7.13 2.57
N LEU A 543 -21.36 -5.92 2.04
CA LEU A 543 -20.59 -5.44 0.90
C LEU A 543 -19.09 -5.40 1.26
N LYS A 544 -18.25 -5.88 0.34
CA LYS A 544 -16.79 -5.78 0.45
C LYS A 544 -16.33 -4.37 0.12
N TRP A 545 -16.40 -3.48 1.08
CA TRP A 545 -16.20 -2.05 0.91
C TRP A 545 -14.82 -1.65 0.38
N ASP A 546 -13.80 -2.44 0.64
CA ASP A 546 -12.42 -2.16 0.26
C ASP A 546 -12.01 -2.75 -1.11
N GLU A 547 -12.93 -3.53 -1.74
CA GLU A 547 -12.72 -4.15 -3.05
C GLU A 547 -13.66 -3.51 -4.07
N PHE A 548 -13.15 -2.67 -4.96
CA PHE A 548 -13.96 -2.06 -6.02
C PHE A 548 -13.76 -2.80 -7.33
N GLU A 549 -14.79 -3.53 -7.76
CA GLU A 549 -14.84 -4.13 -9.10
C GLU A 549 -15.67 -3.28 -10.05
N ASP A 550 -16.85 -2.83 -9.61
CA ASP A 550 -17.77 -1.96 -10.36
C ASP A 550 -18.69 -1.21 -9.40
N TYR A 551 -19.36 -0.18 -9.89
CA TYR A 551 -20.36 0.56 -9.10
C TYR A 551 -21.52 -0.34 -8.70
N VAL A 552 -21.90 -0.29 -7.43
CA VAL A 552 -23.11 -0.96 -6.93
C VAL A 552 -24.25 0.04 -6.77
N SER A 553 -25.47 -0.47 -6.87
CA SER A 553 -26.70 0.31 -6.72
C SER A 553 -27.70 -0.45 -5.84
N PHE A 554 -28.64 0.27 -5.23
CA PHE A 554 -29.76 -0.35 -4.56
C PHE A 554 -30.80 -0.89 -5.58
N PRO A 555 -31.38 -2.07 -5.35
CA PRO A 555 -31.14 -2.95 -4.20
C PRO A 555 -29.78 -3.66 -4.26
N LEU A 556 -29.11 -3.76 -3.10
CA LEU A 556 -27.84 -4.43 -2.97
C LEU A 556 -28.05 -5.96 -3.05
N SER A 557 -27.95 -6.52 -4.26
CA SER A 557 -28.39 -7.88 -4.57
C SER A 557 -27.36 -9.00 -4.31
N SER A 558 -26.13 -8.69 -3.95
CA SER A 558 -25.03 -9.68 -3.76
C SER A 558 -25.02 -10.30 -2.36
N TRP A 559 -26.14 -10.94 -1.96
CA TRP A 559 -26.44 -11.20 -0.61
C TRP A 559 -26.68 -12.68 -0.25
N LYS A 560 -25.84 -13.55 -0.73
CA LYS A 560 -26.00 -14.98 -0.40
C LYS A 560 -25.30 -15.42 0.89
N ASP A 561 -24.42 -14.59 1.43
CA ASP A 561 -23.47 -15.02 2.48
C ASP A 561 -23.47 -14.19 3.79
N PHE A 562 -24.64 -13.69 4.22
CA PHE A 562 -24.74 -13.19 5.61
C PHE A 562 -24.81 -14.37 6.57
N PRO A 563 -24.01 -14.36 7.68
CA PRO A 563 -23.87 -15.50 8.58
C PRO A 563 -25.15 -15.91 9.26
#